data_0277b4f652fc4c8ab07a78528ef99d6b
#
_entry.id   0277b4f652fc4c8ab07a78528ef99d6b
#
_cell.length_a   1.000
_cell.length_b   1.000
_cell.length_c   1.000
_cell.angle_alpha   90.00
_cell.angle_beta   90.00
_cell.angle_gamma   90.00
#
_symmetry.space_group_name_H-M   'P 1'
#
loop_
_entity.id
_entity.type
_entity.pdbx_description
1 polymer ?
#
loop_
_entity_poly.entity_id
_entity_poly.type
_entity_poly.pdbx_seq_one_letter_code
_entity_poly.pdbx_strand_id
1 'polypeptide(L)'
;MPRIACLLVPDLAVAAACRADPKLIGIPLALSEGTGPHARVVAASPAARARGVQPGRHSIAQARVLAADLVVRPRDPAVERSALQALAQVAASLASRIEPTADGAVFLDAEGATHLVASEAGLATALVARAARVGLAARAGIGASMTVARLAAARATDGTLVVPARTECGFMAPLPLTCLVPPADLAATLERWGVRRLGDLARLPIAEVAARLGPAGAMLVRAARGEDERPLAPASLAGLVEEMISLEYPLDTLEPLLFVLRGMLERALARLGLEGIGCARLGLTLGLDDRRRDERLLALAAPTRDVRTILTCLRVDLEARPPRAAIERVALTALPERVRAAQLGLFQPPGPAPERLATTLARLAALCGTERVGTPAVVNSHRPGVAAVAPFVLSGASSSEPPGQPALQSGCRLVVRALRPPRPVEVFCDRDRPDFLRGHGLGGRVVAVAGPWRLVGEWWSEAPLARDYYDLELSDGGLYRCYREQAAGRWFVDGVYD
;
A
#
# COMPACT_ATOMS: atom_id res chain seq x y z
N MET A 1 -14.46 35.23 -2.73
CA MET A 1 -14.22 34.80 -1.35
C MET A 1 -13.79 33.36 -1.39
N PRO A 2 -12.80 32.94 -0.62
CA PRO A 2 -12.38 31.55 -0.63
C PRO A 2 -13.55 30.63 -0.25
N ARG A 3 -13.64 29.48 -0.89
CA ARG A 3 -14.65 28.46 -0.57
C ARG A 3 -13.90 27.23 -0.06
N ILE A 4 -14.22 26.84 1.16
CA ILE A 4 -13.60 25.71 1.86
C ILE A 4 -14.62 24.60 2.02
N ALA A 5 -14.24 23.37 1.68
CA ALA A 5 -15.00 22.17 2.04
C ALA A 5 -14.34 21.49 3.23
N CYS A 6 -15.17 20.92 4.10
CA CYS A 6 -14.76 20.08 5.22
C CYS A 6 -15.41 18.70 5.06
N LEU A 7 -14.58 17.67 4.98
CA LEU A 7 -15.03 16.28 5.08
C LEU A 7 -14.77 15.80 6.51
N LEU A 8 -15.82 15.48 7.24
CA LEU A 8 -15.79 15.17 8.67
C LEU A 8 -16.29 13.75 8.93
N VAL A 9 -15.52 12.97 9.64
CA VAL A 9 -15.95 11.69 10.25
C VAL A 9 -16.24 11.95 11.73
N PRO A 10 -17.51 11.97 12.14
CA PRO A 10 -17.83 12.08 13.55
C PRO A 10 -17.25 10.90 14.32
N ASP A 11 -16.69 11.18 15.52
CA ASP A 11 -16.11 10.13 16.37
C ASP A 11 -15.11 9.22 15.62
N LEU A 12 -14.05 9.80 15.05
CA LEU A 12 -13.06 9.10 14.23
C LEU A 12 -12.60 7.76 14.83
N ALA A 13 -12.37 7.70 16.15
CA ALA A 13 -11.91 6.48 16.83
C ALA A 13 -12.95 5.34 16.67
N VAL A 14 -14.22 5.62 16.87
CA VAL A 14 -15.31 4.63 16.69
C VAL A 14 -15.45 4.24 15.22
N ALA A 15 -15.43 5.23 14.31
CA ALA A 15 -15.52 4.96 12.88
C ALA A 15 -14.35 4.12 12.38
N ALA A 16 -13.14 4.36 12.89
CA ALA A 16 -11.95 3.60 12.57
C ALA A 16 -12.06 2.14 13.04
N ALA A 17 -12.53 1.91 14.26
CA ALA A 17 -12.78 0.58 14.79
C ALA A 17 -13.84 -0.18 13.96
N CYS A 18 -14.95 0.48 13.63
CA CYS A 18 -16.00 -0.10 12.77
C CYS A 18 -15.52 -0.36 11.34
N ARG A 19 -14.62 0.49 10.80
CA ARG A 19 -13.99 0.29 9.51
C ARG A 19 -13.08 -0.95 9.51
N ALA A 20 -12.34 -1.17 10.60
CA ALA A 20 -11.47 -2.33 10.76
C ALA A 20 -12.26 -3.62 10.97
N ASP A 21 -13.32 -3.57 11.77
CA ASP A 21 -14.24 -4.69 12.02
C ASP A 21 -15.69 -4.26 11.77
N PRO A 22 -16.26 -4.54 10.59
CA PRO A 22 -17.64 -4.18 10.25
C PRO A 22 -18.70 -4.79 11.15
N LYS A 23 -18.40 -5.84 11.94
CA LYS A 23 -19.32 -6.43 12.92
C LYS A 23 -19.66 -5.47 14.06
N LEU A 24 -18.85 -4.45 14.28
CA LEU A 24 -19.04 -3.42 15.30
C LEU A 24 -20.05 -2.33 14.89
N ILE A 25 -20.50 -2.33 13.63
CA ILE A 25 -21.44 -1.34 13.12
C ILE A 25 -22.82 -1.56 13.76
N GLY A 26 -23.40 -0.49 14.32
CA GLY A 26 -24.75 -0.50 14.90
C GLY A 26 -24.86 -1.06 16.31
N ILE A 27 -23.83 -1.67 16.85
CA ILE A 27 -23.83 -2.21 18.21
C ILE A 27 -23.35 -1.17 19.25
N PRO A 28 -23.69 -1.33 20.54
CA PRO A 28 -23.13 -0.52 21.61
C PRO A 28 -21.64 -0.83 21.77
N LEU A 29 -20.78 0.09 21.30
CA LEU A 29 -19.32 -0.02 21.35
C LEU A 29 -18.76 1.09 22.22
N ALA A 30 -17.83 0.75 23.12
CA ALA A 30 -16.97 1.69 23.83
C ALA A 30 -15.50 1.40 23.53
N LEU A 31 -14.73 2.45 23.31
CA LEU A 31 -13.29 2.37 23.19
C LEU A 31 -12.67 2.87 24.50
N SER A 32 -11.67 2.14 24.99
CA SER A 32 -11.03 2.42 26.29
C SER A 32 -9.53 2.67 26.16
N GLU A 33 -9.01 3.43 27.07
CA GLU A 33 -7.56 3.59 27.29
C GLU A 33 -7.10 2.55 28.31
N GLY A 34 -6.68 1.38 27.80
CA GLY A 34 -6.36 0.19 28.59
C GLY A 34 -7.49 -0.86 28.63
N THR A 35 -7.20 -1.99 29.26
CA THR A 35 -8.07 -3.21 29.24
C THR A 35 -8.75 -3.53 30.57
N GLY A 36 -8.32 -2.90 31.68
CA GLY A 36 -8.85 -3.20 33.02
C GLY A 36 -10.26 -2.60 33.27
N PRO A 37 -11.01 -3.09 34.27
CA PRO A 37 -12.35 -2.63 34.58
C PRO A 37 -12.43 -1.14 34.96
N HIS A 38 -11.34 -0.59 35.47
CA HIS A 38 -11.19 0.83 35.84
C HIS A 38 -10.70 1.70 34.68
N ALA A 39 -10.33 1.11 33.53
CA ALA A 39 -9.88 1.87 32.37
C ALA A 39 -10.99 2.80 31.90
N ARG A 40 -10.59 4.02 31.48
CA ARG A 40 -11.51 5.07 31.08
C ARG A 40 -12.05 4.82 29.67
N VAL A 41 -13.34 5.00 29.48
CA VAL A 41 -13.96 5.05 28.17
C VAL A 41 -13.59 6.39 27.51
N VAL A 42 -12.91 6.34 26.37
CA VAL A 42 -12.47 7.54 25.63
C VAL A 42 -13.34 7.87 24.41
N ALA A 43 -14.03 6.87 23.85
CA ALA A 43 -14.99 7.07 22.78
C ALA A 43 -16.14 6.06 22.90
N ALA A 44 -17.31 6.39 22.39
CA ALA A 44 -18.47 5.52 22.44
C ALA A 44 -19.33 5.69 21.18
N SER A 45 -19.88 4.58 20.67
CA SER A 45 -20.79 4.59 19.53
C SER A 45 -22.09 5.33 19.87
N PRO A 46 -22.84 5.82 18.85
CA PRO A 46 -24.15 6.40 19.08
C PRO A 46 -25.10 5.47 19.86
N ALA A 47 -25.05 4.16 19.58
CA ALA A 47 -25.83 3.16 20.30
C ALA A 47 -25.45 3.06 21.79
N ALA A 48 -24.16 3.15 22.14
CA ALA A 48 -23.71 3.18 23.53
C ALA A 48 -24.07 4.49 24.24
N ARG A 49 -23.93 5.62 23.54
CA ARG A 49 -24.36 6.95 24.08
C ARG A 49 -25.85 7.04 24.35
N ALA A 50 -26.68 6.45 23.46
CA ALA A 50 -28.14 6.38 23.69
C ALA A 50 -28.51 5.61 24.96
N ARG A 51 -27.62 4.72 25.46
CA ARG A 51 -27.78 4.01 26.74
C ARG A 51 -27.12 4.73 27.92
N GLY A 52 -26.67 5.97 27.72
CA GLY A 52 -26.09 6.81 28.76
C GLY A 52 -24.60 6.69 28.97
N VAL A 53 -23.85 5.90 28.12
CA VAL A 53 -22.40 5.81 28.20
C VAL A 53 -21.76 7.13 27.75
N GLN A 54 -21.02 7.78 28.65
CA GLN A 54 -20.38 9.07 28.39
C GLN A 54 -18.85 8.90 28.36
N PRO A 55 -18.19 9.15 27.20
CA PRO A 55 -16.73 9.18 27.11
C PRO A 55 -16.13 10.21 28.07
N GLY A 56 -14.96 9.88 28.62
CA GLY A 56 -14.24 10.72 29.57
C GLY A 56 -14.80 10.71 30.99
N ARG A 57 -16.03 10.23 31.19
CA ARG A 57 -16.72 10.25 32.48
C ARG A 57 -16.83 8.86 33.13
N HIS A 58 -17.07 7.84 32.32
CA HIS A 58 -17.27 6.47 32.81
C HIS A 58 -16.02 5.60 32.64
N SER A 59 -15.81 4.71 33.63
CA SER A 59 -14.94 3.56 33.48
C SER A 59 -15.64 2.43 32.72
N ILE A 60 -14.89 1.41 32.27
CA ILE A 60 -15.46 0.21 31.62
C ILE A 60 -16.53 -0.44 32.54
N ALA A 61 -16.25 -0.59 33.84
CA ALA A 61 -17.18 -1.19 34.78
C ALA A 61 -18.48 -0.39 34.88
N GLN A 62 -18.40 0.93 35.01
CA GLN A 62 -19.57 1.82 35.04
C GLN A 62 -20.35 1.78 33.72
N ALA A 63 -19.67 1.79 32.59
CA ALA A 63 -20.31 1.72 31.28
C ALA A 63 -21.06 0.40 31.04
N ARG A 64 -20.54 -0.72 31.54
CA ARG A 64 -21.20 -2.04 31.49
C ARG A 64 -22.46 -2.12 32.35
N VAL A 65 -22.53 -1.37 33.45
CA VAL A 65 -23.77 -1.26 34.26
C VAL A 65 -24.86 -0.55 33.48
N LEU A 66 -24.48 0.45 32.66
CA LEU A 66 -25.46 1.21 31.83
C LEU A 66 -25.88 0.43 30.58
N ALA A 67 -25.01 -0.41 30.04
CA ALA A 67 -25.26 -1.19 28.84
C ALA A 67 -24.67 -2.61 29.01
N ALA A 68 -25.53 -3.58 29.35
CA ALA A 68 -25.10 -4.96 29.64
C ALA A 68 -24.50 -5.66 28.42
N ASP A 69 -24.93 -5.29 27.20
CA ASP A 69 -24.45 -5.79 25.91
C ASP A 69 -23.30 -4.93 25.29
N LEU A 70 -22.68 -4.07 26.11
CA LEU A 70 -21.60 -3.19 25.65
C LEU A 70 -20.38 -3.99 25.24
N VAL A 71 -20.00 -3.86 23.98
CA VAL A 71 -18.71 -4.34 23.47
C VAL A 71 -17.66 -3.29 23.80
N VAL A 72 -16.56 -3.73 24.42
CA VAL A 72 -15.44 -2.85 24.78
C VAL A 72 -14.21 -3.30 23.98
N ARG A 73 -13.53 -2.34 23.35
CA ARG A 73 -12.26 -2.53 22.64
C ARG A 73 -11.23 -1.53 23.15
N PRO A 74 -9.96 -1.88 23.23
CA PRO A 74 -8.90 -0.91 23.44
C PRO A 74 -8.85 0.05 22.24
N ARG A 75 -8.55 1.32 22.51
CA ARG A 75 -8.28 2.30 21.48
C ARG A 75 -7.00 1.95 20.73
N ASP A 76 -7.02 1.96 19.41
CA ASP A 76 -5.85 1.69 18.56
C ASP A 76 -5.51 2.91 17.68
N PRO A 77 -4.50 3.71 18.06
CA PRO A 77 -4.09 4.89 17.30
C PRO A 77 -3.60 4.57 15.88
N ALA A 78 -3.16 3.34 15.61
CA ALA A 78 -2.70 2.96 14.28
C ALA A 78 -3.89 2.78 13.32
N VAL A 79 -4.97 2.18 13.81
CA VAL A 79 -6.23 2.06 13.06
C VAL A 79 -6.85 3.44 12.80
N GLU A 80 -6.79 4.36 13.78
CA GLU A 80 -7.26 5.74 13.61
C GLU A 80 -6.43 6.49 12.55
N ARG A 81 -5.10 6.36 12.57
CA ARG A 81 -4.24 6.96 11.54
C ARG A 81 -4.55 6.43 10.15
N SER A 82 -4.76 5.12 10.01
CA SER A 82 -5.16 4.52 8.72
C SER A 82 -6.50 5.09 8.23
N ALA A 83 -7.48 5.24 9.11
CA ALA A 83 -8.77 5.84 8.78
C ALA A 83 -8.64 7.31 8.35
N LEU A 84 -7.84 8.10 9.08
CA LEU A 84 -7.57 9.50 8.73
C LEU A 84 -6.83 9.63 7.40
N GLN A 85 -5.84 8.78 7.14
CA GLN A 85 -5.16 8.74 5.85
C GLN A 85 -6.11 8.39 4.71
N ALA A 86 -7.03 7.43 4.92
CA ALA A 86 -8.05 7.09 3.92
C ALA A 86 -8.95 8.29 3.63
N LEU A 87 -9.38 9.03 4.67
CA LEU A 87 -10.19 10.23 4.52
C LEU A 87 -9.44 11.33 3.76
N ALA A 88 -8.15 11.53 4.07
CA ALA A 88 -7.29 12.49 3.39
C ALA A 88 -7.09 12.13 1.91
N GLN A 89 -6.94 10.84 1.57
CA GLN A 89 -6.85 10.38 0.18
C GLN A 89 -8.17 10.60 -0.57
N VAL A 90 -9.32 10.45 0.09
CA VAL A 90 -10.61 10.81 -0.51
C VAL A 90 -10.63 12.29 -0.90
N ALA A 91 -10.21 13.19 0.00
CA ALA A 91 -10.14 14.63 -0.29
C ALA A 91 -9.14 14.93 -1.41
N ALA A 92 -7.93 14.32 -1.37
CA ALA A 92 -6.88 14.50 -2.36
C ALA A 92 -7.28 14.02 -3.77
N SER A 93 -8.19 13.04 -3.87
CA SER A 93 -8.71 12.58 -5.15
C SER A 93 -9.61 13.60 -5.87
N LEU A 94 -9.97 14.70 -5.19
CA LEU A 94 -10.82 15.77 -5.72
C LEU A 94 -10.18 17.17 -5.63
N ALA A 95 -9.16 17.36 -4.78
CA ALA A 95 -8.50 18.64 -4.62
C ALA A 95 -7.00 18.44 -4.37
N SER A 96 -6.16 19.33 -4.93
CA SER A 96 -4.71 19.30 -4.76
C SER A 96 -4.24 19.85 -3.41
N ARG A 97 -5.04 20.72 -2.78
CA ARG A 97 -4.74 21.35 -1.50
C ARG A 97 -5.67 20.83 -0.42
N ILE A 98 -5.14 20.02 0.48
CA ILE A 98 -5.88 19.41 1.59
C ILE A 98 -5.15 19.61 2.91
N GLU A 99 -5.90 19.75 3.99
CA GLU A 99 -5.37 19.82 5.35
C GLU A 99 -6.15 18.82 6.25
N PRO A 100 -5.57 17.65 6.57
CA PRO A 100 -6.14 16.73 7.55
C PRO A 100 -5.88 17.22 8.97
N THR A 101 -6.86 17.03 9.86
CA THR A 101 -6.76 17.34 11.29
C THR A 101 -6.94 16.08 12.12
N ALA A 102 -6.31 16.03 13.30
CA ALA A 102 -6.27 14.82 14.13
C ALA A 102 -7.64 14.36 14.66
N ASP A 103 -8.64 15.23 14.62
CA ASP A 103 -10.00 14.99 15.12
C ASP A 103 -10.99 14.45 14.06
N GLY A 104 -10.47 13.99 12.93
CA GLY A 104 -11.27 13.34 11.90
C GLY A 104 -11.89 14.28 10.88
N ALA A 105 -11.40 15.51 10.77
CA ALA A 105 -11.75 16.41 9.69
C ALA A 105 -10.63 16.54 8.65
N VAL A 106 -11.02 16.70 7.39
CA VAL A 106 -10.11 17.08 6.30
C VAL A 106 -10.69 18.27 5.59
N PHE A 107 -9.94 19.37 5.56
CA PHE A 107 -10.29 20.55 4.82
C PHE A 107 -9.68 20.54 3.44
N LEU A 108 -10.37 21.13 2.46
CA LEU A 108 -9.91 21.23 1.08
C LEU A 108 -10.41 22.51 0.43
N ASP A 109 -9.68 22.99 -0.56
CA ASP A 109 -10.09 24.10 -1.41
C ASP A 109 -11.23 23.66 -2.34
N ALA A 110 -12.41 24.18 -2.13
CA ALA A 110 -13.58 23.82 -2.92
C ALA A 110 -13.60 24.56 -4.26
N GLU A 111 -13.01 25.75 -4.39
CA GLU A 111 -13.04 26.55 -5.61
C GLU A 111 -12.34 25.83 -6.77
N GLY A 112 -11.15 25.27 -6.52
CA GLY A 112 -10.43 24.47 -7.51
C GLY A 112 -11.08 23.11 -7.84
N ALA A 113 -11.86 22.55 -6.91
CA ALA A 113 -12.47 21.22 -7.07
C ALA A 113 -13.80 21.22 -7.83
N THR A 114 -14.50 22.34 -7.88
CA THR A 114 -15.82 22.45 -8.56
C THR A 114 -15.75 22.21 -10.06
N HIS A 115 -14.61 22.45 -10.69
CA HIS A 115 -14.38 22.13 -12.12
C HIS A 115 -14.52 20.63 -12.43
N LEU A 116 -14.32 19.75 -11.46
CA LEU A 116 -14.42 18.29 -11.63
C LEU A 116 -15.86 17.76 -11.43
N VAL A 117 -16.72 18.50 -10.72
CA VAL A 117 -18.02 17.99 -10.24
C VAL A 117 -19.19 18.95 -10.46
N ALA A 118 -19.03 19.95 -11.30
CA ALA A 118 -20.05 20.91 -11.78
C ALA A 118 -20.67 21.84 -10.71
N SER A 119 -20.59 21.53 -9.40
CA SER A 119 -21.14 22.40 -8.34
C SER A 119 -20.59 22.06 -6.96
N GLU A 120 -20.72 22.98 -5.99
CA GLU A 120 -20.36 22.74 -4.59
C GLU A 120 -21.18 21.59 -3.98
N ALA A 121 -22.48 21.51 -4.27
CA ALA A 121 -23.32 20.41 -3.83
C ALA A 121 -22.86 19.06 -4.42
N GLY A 122 -22.47 19.06 -5.70
CA GLY A 122 -21.85 17.90 -6.37
C GLY A 122 -20.54 17.48 -5.71
N LEU A 123 -19.69 18.46 -5.33
CA LEU A 123 -18.44 18.19 -4.60
C LEU A 123 -18.72 17.55 -3.23
N ALA A 124 -19.63 18.11 -2.44
CA ALA A 124 -20.00 17.57 -1.14
C ALA A 124 -20.52 16.13 -1.26
N THR A 125 -21.39 15.86 -2.23
CA THR A 125 -21.93 14.52 -2.51
C THR A 125 -20.84 13.55 -2.94
N ALA A 126 -19.95 13.97 -3.84
CA ALA A 126 -18.83 13.14 -4.31
C ALA A 126 -17.85 12.78 -3.18
N LEU A 127 -17.57 13.72 -2.27
CA LEU A 127 -16.72 13.48 -1.09
C LEU A 127 -17.33 12.41 -0.19
N VAL A 128 -18.62 12.53 0.16
CA VAL A 128 -19.32 11.55 1.01
C VAL A 128 -19.39 10.18 0.34
N ALA A 129 -19.73 10.12 -0.94
CA ALA A 129 -19.79 8.87 -1.68
C ALA A 129 -18.41 8.17 -1.76
N ARG A 130 -17.32 8.93 -1.98
CA ARG A 130 -15.97 8.36 -1.98
C ARG A 130 -15.52 7.90 -0.59
N ALA A 131 -15.87 8.64 0.47
CA ALA A 131 -15.60 8.22 1.85
C ALA A 131 -16.31 6.90 2.19
N ALA A 132 -17.56 6.72 1.76
CA ALA A 132 -18.29 5.47 1.93
C ALA A 132 -17.60 4.29 1.23
N ARG A 133 -16.99 4.49 0.03
CA ARG A 133 -16.24 3.46 -0.71
C ARG A 133 -15.00 2.97 0.04
N VAL A 134 -14.41 3.81 0.90
CA VAL A 134 -13.27 3.41 1.74
C VAL A 134 -13.70 3.00 3.15
N GLY A 135 -15.00 2.78 3.38
CA GLY A 135 -15.55 2.28 4.64
C GLY A 135 -15.71 3.35 5.73
N LEU A 136 -15.82 4.64 5.37
CA LEU A 136 -15.99 5.75 6.32
C LEU A 136 -17.32 6.44 6.11
N ALA A 137 -18.15 6.48 7.17
CA ALA A 137 -19.36 7.29 7.22
C ALA A 137 -18.97 8.75 7.51
N ALA A 138 -18.81 9.55 6.46
CA ALA A 138 -18.41 10.94 6.55
C ALA A 138 -19.57 11.88 6.25
N ARG A 139 -19.43 13.15 6.66
CA ARG A 139 -20.30 14.27 6.33
C ARG A 139 -19.47 15.35 5.66
N ALA A 140 -20.07 16.08 4.73
CA ALA A 140 -19.40 17.16 4.04
C ALA A 140 -20.12 18.49 4.25
N GLY A 141 -19.35 19.52 4.59
CA GLY A 141 -19.83 20.89 4.71
C GLY A 141 -19.01 21.84 3.86
N ILE A 142 -19.66 22.82 3.24
CA ILE A 142 -18.96 23.85 2.46
C ILE A 142 -19.36 25.24 2.96
N GLY A 143 -18.38 26.13 3.09
CA GLY A 143 -18.59 27.50 3.54
C GLY A 143 -17.43 28.43 3.19
N ALA A 144 -17.52 29.70 3.59
CA ALA A 144 -16.52 30.73 3.28
C ALA A 144 -15.24 30.61 4.13
N SER A 145 -15.24 29.81 5.21
CA SER A 145 -14.10 29.60 6.09
C SER A 145 -14.06 28.16 6.62
N MET A 146 -12.93 27.76 7.20
CA MET A 146 -12.78 26.42 7.81
C MET A 146 -13.78 26.21 8.93
N THR A 147 -14.02 27.21 9.77
CA THR A 147 -15.00 27.13 10.86
C THR A 147 -16.41 26.92 10.32
N VAL A 148 -16.85 27.69 9.32
CA VAL A 148 -18.17 27.53 8.71
C VAL A 148 -18.33 26.17 8.06
N ALA A 149 -17.34 25.75 7.27
CA ALA A 149 -17.35 24.45 6.58
C ALA A 149 -17.44 23.28 7.59
N ARG A 150 -16.69 23.34 8.70
CA ARG A 150 -16.72 22.33 9.75
C ARG A 150 -18.08 22.27 10.46
N LEU A 151 -18.63 23.42 10.82
CA LEU A 151 -19.94 23.49 11.46
C LEU A 151 -21.06 23.02 10.52
N ALA A 152 -20.94 23.34 9.23
CA ALA A 152 -21.82 22.80 8.20
C ALA A 152 -21.74 21.26 8.13
N ALA A 153 -20.53 20.70 8.07
CA ALA A 153 -20.35 19.25 8.08
C ALA A 153 -20.92 18.59 9.35
N ALA A 154 -20.69 19.20 10.53
CA ALA A 154 -21.19 18.69 11.79
C ALA A 154 -22.74 18.70 11.87
N ARG A 155 -23.39 19.62 11.16
CA ARG A 155 -24.84 19.81 11.11
C ARG A 155 -25.54 19.16 9.92
N ALA A 156 -24.78 18.59 8.99
CA ALA A 156 -25.32 17.91 7.83
C ALA A 156 -26.11 16.66 8.24
N THR A 157 -27.43 16.75 8.30
CA THR A 157 -28.32 15.62 8.65
C THR A 157 -28.34 14.57 7.55
N ASP A 158 -28.36 15.02 6.29
CA ASP A 158 -28.41 14.17 5.10
C ASP A 158 -27.05 13.95 4.47
N GLY A 159 -25.99 14.04 5.31
CA GLY A 159 -24.62 13.81 4.90
C GLY A 159 -23.92 15.02 4.26
N THR A 160 -24.65 16.01 3.72
CA THR A 160 -24.07 17.19 3.08
C THR A 160 -24.79 18.48 3.45
N LEU A 161 -24.02 19.57 3.61
CA LEU A 161 -24.58 20.91 3.81
C LEU A 161 -23.69 21.97 3.17
N VAL A 162 -24.23 22.73 2.24
CA VAL A 162 -23.57 23.89 1.64
C VAL A 162 -24.16 25.17 2.21
N VAL A 163 -23.33 25.98 2.83
CA VAL A 163 -23.71 27.32 3.31
C VAL A 163 -23.42 28.31 2.18
N PRO A 164 -24.48 28.95 1.60
CA PRO A 164 -24.27 29.90 0.51
C PRO A 164 -23.41 31.09 0.94
N ALA A 165 -22.62 31.64 0.01
CA ALA A 165 -21.80 32.80 0.29
C ALA A 165 -22.67 33.99 0.78
N ARG A 166 -22.16 34.71 1.78
CA ARG A 166 -22.83 35.85 2.46
C ARG A 166 -24.04 35.50 3.35
N THR A 167 -24.30 34.20 3.58
CA THR A 167 -25.35 33.74 4.53
C THR A 167 -24.76 33.13 5.81
N GLU A 168 -23.46 33.13 5.97
CA GLU A 168 -22.71 32.46 7.04
C GLU A 168 -23.17 32.94 8.43
N CYS A 169 -23.32 34.24 8.61
CA CYS A 169 -23.78 34.81 9.89
C CYS A 169 -25.19 34.31 10.28
N GLY A 170 -26.08 34.19 9.30
CA GLY A 170 -27.44 33.65 9.53
C GLY A 170 -27.43 32.17 9.91
N PHE A 171 -26.54 31.39 9.27
CA PHE A 171 -26.34 29.98 9.57
C PHE A 171 -25.75 29.80 10.99
N MET A 172 -24.74 30.61 11.34
CA MET A 172 -24.01 30.44 12.60
C MET A 172 -24.77 31.00 13.81
N ALA A 173 -25.51 32.09 13.65
CA ALA A 173 -26.13 32.79 14.77
C ALA A 173 -26.97 31.93 15.74
N PRO A 174 -27.79 30.96 15.30
CA PRO A 174 -28.58 30.12 16.20
C PRO A 174 -27.76 29.03 16.90
N LEU A 175 -26.52 28.76 16.45
CA LEU A 175 -25.72 27.66 16.98
C LEU A 175 -25.23 27.93 18.41
N PRO A 176 -25.19 26.91 19.28
CA PRO A 176 -24.68 27.06 20.65
C PRO A 176 -23.18 27.37 20.64
N LEU A 177 -22.73 28.14 21.64
CA LEU A 177 -21.33 28.53 21.81
C LEU A 177 -20.37 27.32 21.89
N THR A 178 -20.85 26.21 22.47
CA THR A 178 -20.09 24.94 22.58
C THR A 178 -19.62 24.36 21.24
N CYS A 179 -20.20 24.77 20.11
CA CYS A 179 -19.77 24.34 18.78
C CYS A 179 -18.37 24.83 18.40
N LEU A 180 -17.88 25.92 19.00
CA LEU A 180 -16.52 26.41 18.82
C LEU A 180 -15.52 25.79 19.80
N VAL A 181 -15.96 24.93 20.72
CA VAL A 181 -15.13 24.28 21.74
C VAL A 181 -14.19 25.29 22.43
N PRO A 182 -14.74 26.36 23.04
CA PRO A 182 -13.90 27.38 23.69
C PRO A 182 -13.15 26.75 24.89
N PRO A 183 -11.96 27.26 25.27
CA PRO A 183 -11.31 26.90 26.52
C PRO A 183 -12.26 27.02 27.70
N ALA A 184 -12.13 26.12 28.69
CA ALA A 184 -13.10 26.01 29.79
C ALA A 184 -13.31 27.31 30.61
N ASP A 185 -12.22 28.04 30.85
CA ASP A 185 -12.21 29.33 31.52
C ASP A 185 -12.95 30.43 30.73
N LEU A 186 -12.73 30.46 29.40
CA LEU A 186 -13.41 31.37 28.50
C LEU A 186 -14.89 30.99 28.37
N ALA A 187 -15.21 29.70 28.25
CA ALA A 187 -16.56 29.21 28.20
C ALA A 187 -17.37 29.64 29.46
N ALA A 188 -16.80 29.40 30.64
CA ALA A 188 -17.44 29.80 31.92
C ALA A 188 -17.62 31.30 32.04
N THR A 189 -16.69 32.10 31.52
CA THR A 189 -16.79 33.58 31.56
C THR A 189 -17.86 34.07 30.59
N LEU A 190 -17.90 33.56 29.37
CA LEU A 190 -18.93 33.91 28.38
C LEU A 190 -20.32 33.49 28.85
N GLU A 191 -20.43 32.32 29.49
CA GLU A 191 -21.69 31.87 30.08
C GLU A 191 -22.21 32.80 31.18
N ARG A 192 -21.33 33.29 32.08
CA ARG A 192 -21.65 34.31 33.08
C ARG A 192 -22.12 35.63 32.47
N TRP A 193 -21.62 35.97 31.26
CA TRP A 193 -22.09 37.15 30.53
C TRP A 193 -23.41 36.89 29.78
N GLY A 194 -23.98 35.72 29.87
CA GLY A 194 -25.19 35.33 29.18
C GLY A 194 -25.02 34.98 27.71
N VAL A 195 -23.78 34.86 27.22
CA VAL A 195 -23.45 34.48 25.84
C VAL A 195 -23.59 32.98 25.68
N ARG A 196 -24.70 32.54 25.06
CA ARG A 196 -25.00 31.12 24.87
C ARG A 196 -24.93 30.65 23.41
N ARG A 197 -25.11 31.59 22.49
CA ARG A 197 -25.13 31.33 21.04
C ARG A 197 -24.05 32.09 20.34
N LEU A 198 -23.63 31.60 19.16
CA LEU A 198 -22.60 32.25 18.33
C LEU A 198 -23.09 33.65 17.91
N GLY A 199 -24.38 33.86 17.64
CA GLY A 199 -24.92 35.16 17.32
C GLY A 199 -24.77 36.19 18.44
N ASP A 200 -24.84 35.77 19.70
CA ASP A 200 -24.62 36.64 20.86
C ASP A 200 -23.16 37.05 20.92
N LEU A 201 -22.24 36.10 20.73
CA LEU A 201 -20.78 36.32 20.70
C LEU A 201 -20.41 37.24 19.53
N ALA A 202 -20.94 37.02 18.33
CA ALA A 202 -20.63 37.77 17.12
C ALA A 202 -20.97 39.28 17.23
N ARG A 203 -21.96 39.64 18.07
CA ARG A 203 -22.36 41.06 18.31
C ARG A 203 -21.40 41.80 19.21
N LEU A 204 -20.56 41.10 20.00
CA LEU A 204 -19.66 41.74 20.93
C LEU A 204 -18.53 42.50 20.20
N PRO A 205 -18.14 43.68 20.67
CA PRO A 205 -17.01 44.45 20.12
C PRO A 205 -15.72 43.66 20.34
N ILE A 206 -14.97 43.38 19.25
CA ILE A 206 -13.74 42.58 19.30
C ILE A 206 -12.69 43.21 20.24
N ALA A 207 -12.54 44.54 20.19
CA ALA A 207 -11.56 45.26 21.00
C ALA A 207 -11.82 45.10 22.51
N GLU A 208 -13.09 45.19 22.92
CA GLU A 208 -13.49 45.04 24.33
C GLU A 208 -13.33 43.58 24.81
N VAL A 209 -13.70 42.61 23.94
CA VAL A 209 -13.46 41.20 24.23
C VAL A 209 -11.97 40.90 24.33
N ALA A 210 -11.16 41.43 23.41
CA ALA A 210 -9.69 41.28 23.44
C ALA A 210 -9.11 41.86 24.71
N ALA A 211 -9.54 43.01 25.17
CA ALA A 211 -9.08 43.67 26.41
C ALA A 211 -9.38 42.84 27.67
N ARG A 212 -10.50 42.07 27.70
CA ARG A 212 -10.92 41.28 28.86
C ARG A 212 -10.54 39.82 28.84
N LEU A 213 -10.58 39.20 27.66
CA LEU A 213 -10.35 37.77 27.45
C LEU A 213 -9.10 37.48 26.64
N GLY A 214 -8.33 38.50 26.30
CA GLY A 214 -7.11 38.36 25.53
C GLY A 214 -7.34 37.97 24.07
N PRO A 215 -6.26 37.62 23.36
CA PRO A 215 -6.31 37.23 21.94
C PRO A 215 -7.22 36.07 21.63
N ALA A 216 -7.33 35.09 22.53
CA ALA A 216 -8.18 33.92 22.37
C ALA A 216 -9.68 34.31 22.34
N GLY A 217 -10.10 35.29 23.16
CA GLY A 217 -11.45 35.83 23.09
C GLY A 217 -11.76 36.53 21.79
N ALA A 218 -10.82 37.34 21.27
CA ALA A 218 -10.94 37.98 19.96
C ALA A 218 -11.07 36.95 18.82
N MET A 219 -10.27 35.88 18.87
CA MET A 219 -10.36 34.77 17.89
C MET A 219 -11.73 34.11 17.91
N LEU A 220 -12.30 33.88 19.10
CA LEU A 220 -13.65 33.31 19.23
C LEU A 220 -14.72 34.21 18.61
N VAL A 221 -14.64 35.55 18.80
CA VAL A 221 -15.54 36.49 18.16
C VAL A 221 -15.44 36.46 16.65
N ARG A 222 -14.23 36.46 16.11
CA ARG A 222 -13.99 36.32 14.65
C ARG A 222 -14.56 35.00 14.14
N ALA A 223 -14.26 33.89 14.81
CA ALA A 223 -14.76 32.58 14.45
C ALA A 223 -16.33 32.57 14.47
N ALA A 224 -16.96 33.22 15.47
CA ALA A 224 -18.40 33.34 15.54
C ALA A 224 -19.03 34.19 14.41
N ARG A 225 -18.24 35.08 13.82
CA ARG A 225 -18.63 35.86 12.62
C ARG A 225 -18.38 35.11 11.32
N GLY A 226 -17.70 33.96 11.36
CA GLY A 226 -17.22 33.24 10.19
C GLY A 226 -15.96 33.86 9.55
N GLU A 227 -15.30 34.81 10.22
CA GLU A 227 -14.10 35.53 9.82
C GLU A 227 -12.83 34.76 10.24
N ASP A 228 -12.69 33.50 9.77
CA ASP A 228 -11.50 32.70 9.99
C ASP A 228 -10.59 32.91 8.76
N GLU A 229 -9.56 33.73 8.94
CA GLU A 229 -8.62 34.09 7.87
C GLU A 229 -7.43 33.13 7.76
N ARG A 230 -7.40 32.06 8.58
CA ARG A 230 -6.29 31.12 8.54
C ARG A 230 -6.27 30.39 7.19
N PRO A 231 -5.16 30.51 6.42
CA PRO A 231 -5.05 29.78 5.17
C PRO A 231 -4.95 28.27 5.43
N LEU A 232 -5.38 27.48 4.44
CA LEU A 232 -5.12 26.05 4.44
C LEU A 232 -3.62 25.79 4.49
N ALA A 233 -3.18 24.92 5.40
CA ALA A 233 -1.83 24.40 5.49
C ALA A 233 -1.75 23.04 4.75
N PRO A 234 -1.37 23.01 3.45
CA PRO A 234 -1.44 21.81 2.66
C PRO A 234 -0.51 20.74 3.21
N ALA A 235 -1.03 19.53 3.40
CA ALA A 235 -0.26 18.34 3.75
C ALA A 235 0.10 17.54 2.51
N SER A 236 1.37 17.07 2.45
CA SER A 236 1.77 16.07 1.47
C SER A 236 1.35 14.68 1.96
N LEU A 237 0.60 13.95 1.15
CA LEU A 237 0.27 12.56 1.46
C LEU A 237 1.42 11.66 1.03
N ALA A 238 1.80 10.74 1.89
CA ALA A 238 2.69 9.64 1.50
C ALA A 238 1.98 8.78 0.44
N GLY A 239 2.70 8.45 -0.62
CA GLY A 239 2.16 7.61 -1.73
C GLY A 239 1.86 6.16 -1.34
N LEU A 240 2.18 5.75 -0.10
CA LEU A 240 1.96 4.39 0.39
C LEU A 240 0.58 4.26 1.04
N VAL A 241 -0.07 3.14 0.78
CA VAL A 241 -1.33 2.77 1.43
C VAL A 241 -1.05 1.74 2.51
N GLU A 242 -1.21 2.16 3.76
CA GLU A 242 -1.01 1.30 4.92
C GLU A 242 -2.33 0.99 5.60
N GLU A 243 -2.53 -0.30 5.91
CA GLU A 243 -3.60 -0.80 6.78
C GLU A 243 -2.97 -1.58 7.92
N MET A 244 -3.47 -1.39 9.13
CA MET A 244 -2.98 -2.09 10.31
C MET A 244 -4.17 -2.50 11.19
N ILE A 245 -4.03 -3.65 11.84
CA ILE A 245 -4.98 -4.13 12.84
C ILE A 245 -4.22 -4.86 13.96
N SER A 246 -4.63 -4.60 15.20
CA SER A 246 -4.26 -5.41 16.37
C SER A 246 -5.39 -6.39 16.65
N LEU A 247 -5.05 -7.66 16.79
CA LEU A 247 -6.01 -8.73 17.01
C LEU A 247 -6.37 -8.83 18.49
N GLU A 248 -7.61 -9.15 18.80
CA GLU A 248 -8.08 -9.33 20.17
C GLU A 248 -7.49 -10.59 20.80
N TYR A 249 -7.38 -11.63 19.98
CA TYR A 249 -6.78 -12.92 20.32
C TYR A 249 -5.73 -13.26 19.27
N PRO A 250 -4.58 -13.81 19.70
CA PRO A 250 -3.57 -14.28 18.74
C PRO A 250 -4.13 -15.34 17.80
N LEU A 251 -3.74 -15.27 16.53
CA LEU A 251 -4.12 -16.24 15.51
C LEU A 251 -2.97 -17.21 15.23
N ASP A 252 -3.22 -18.48 15.29
CA ASP A 252 -2.28 -19.57 15.04
C ASP A 252 -2.59 -20.36 13.75
N THR A 253 -3.74 -20.08 13.12
CA THR A 253 -4.22 -20.79 11.94
C THR A 253 -4.39 -19.86 10.74
N LEU A 254 -4.24 -20.42 9.54
CA LEU A 254 -4.21 -19.66 8.30
C LEU A 254 -5.58 -19.08 7.91
N GLU A 255 -6.67 -19.83 8.08
CA GLU A 255 -7.99 -19.41 7.61
C GLU A 255 -8.51 -18.11 8.26
N PRO A 256 -8.45 -17.95 9.60
CA PRO A 256 -8.79 -16.69 10.24
C PRO A 256 -7.88 -15.52 9.79
N LEU A 257 -6.57 -15.78 9.58
CA LEU A 257 -5.65 -14.79 9.09
C LEU A 257 -6.05 -14.31 7.67
N LEU A 258 -6.39 -15.23 6.77
CA LEU A 258 -6.84 -14.90 5.42
C LEU A 258 -8.15 -14.10 5.42
N PHE A 259 -9.04 -14.34 6.37
CA PHE A 259 -10.25 -13.55 6.54
C PHE A 259 -9.91 -12.10 6.92
N VAL A 260 -8.99 -11.90 7.86
CA VAL A 260 -8.50 -10.56 8.26
C VAL A 260 -7.81 -9.87 7.09
N LEU A 261 -6.89 -10.57 6.40
CA LEU A 261 -6.16 -10.05 5.23
C LEU A 261 -7.10 -9.64 4.10
N ARG A 262 -8.18 -10.39 3.86
CA ARG A 262 -9.20 -10.02 2.86
C ARG A 262 -9.77 -8.64 3.15
N GLY A 263 -10.25 -8.39 4.36
CA GLY A 263 -10.83 -7.10 4.75
C GLY A 263 -9.81 -5.95 4.66
N MET A 264 -8.55 -6.20 5.02
CA MET A 264 -7.46 -5.22 4.89
C MET A 264 -7.17 -4.90 3.41
N LEU A 265 -7.10 -5.92 2.55
CA LEU A 265 -6.90 -5.77 1.11
C LEU A 265 -8.05 -4.99 0.45
N GLU A 266 -9.31 -5.32 0.78
CA GLU A 266 -10.47 -4.61 0.26
C GLU A 266 -10.38 -3.12 0.55
N ARG A 267 -10.01 -2.74 1.77
CA ARG A 267 -9.83 -1.33 2.16
C ARG A 267 -8.62 -0.68 1.45
N ALA A 268 -7.47 -1.34 1.43
CA ALA A 268 -6.28 -0.82 0.78
C ALA A 268 -6.48 -0.60 -0.73
N LEU A 269 -7.09 -1.58 -1.41
CA LEU A 269 -7.32 -1.50 -2.86
C LEU A 269 -8.45 -0.51 -3.22
N ALA A 270 -9.46 -0.34 -2.34
CA ALA A 270 -10.44 0.72 -2.51
C ALA A 270 -9.79 2.11 -2.49
N ARG A 271 -8.80 2.33 -1.61
CA ARG A 271 -8.02 3.58 -1.53
C ARG A 271 -7.20 3.81 -2.80
N LEU A 272 -6.47 2.81 -3.30
CA LEU A 272 -5.75 2.88 -4.57
C LEU A 272 -6.70 3.13 -5.76
N GLY A 273 -7.90 2.57 -5.69
CA GLY A 273 -8.94 2.75 -6.71
C GLY A 273 -9.46 4.18 -6.85
N LEU A 274 -9.31 5.06 -5.83
CA LEU A 274 -9.69 6.47 -5.91
C LEU A 274 -8.91 7.22 -6.99
N GLU A 275 -7.66 6.84 -7.22
CA GLU A 275 -6.74 7.46 -8.18
C GLU A 275 -6.56 6.62 -9.46
N GLY A 276 -7.30 5.51 -9.61
CA GLY A 276 -7.14 4.61 -10.75
C GLY A 276 -5.86 3.78 -10.74
N ILE A 277 -5.18 3.69 -9.58
CA ILE A 277 -3.90 3.03 -9.38
C ILE A 277 -4.14 1.59 -8.88
N GLY A 278 -3.23 0.67 -9.19
CA GLY A 278 -3.21 -0.70 -8.69
C GLY A 278 -2.06 -0.95 -7.73
N CYS A 279 -2.12 -2.09 -7.04
CA CYS A 279 -1.04 -2.60 -6.22
C CYS A 279 -0.05 -3.37 -7.09
N ALA A 280 1.21 -2.97 -7.11
CA ALA A 280 2.30 -3.67 -7.80
C ALA A 280 3.13 -4.55 -6.86
N ARG A 281 3.32 -4.08 -5.63
CA ARG A 281 4.02 -4.83 -4.57
C ARG A 281 3.25 -4.66 -3.28
N LEU A 282 3.21 -5.73 -2.48
CA LEU A 282 2.54 -5.77 -1.20
C LEU A 282 3.53 -6.19 -0.12
N GLY A 283 3.75 -5.31 0.86
CA GLY A 283 4.43 -5.65 2.10
C GLY A 283 3.42 -6.21 3.11
N LEU A 284 3.74 -7.33 3.74
CA LEU A 284 3.00 -7.90 4.84
C LEU A 284 3.94 -8.03 6.03
N THR A 285 3.57 -7.44 7.16
CA THR A 285 4.28 -7.56 8.44
C THR A 285 3.36 -8.20 9.46
N LEU A 286 3.74 -9.35 9.99
CA LEU A 286 3.04 -10.06 11.06
C LEU A 286 3.81 -9.84 12.36
N GLY A 287 3.17 -9.22 13.34
CA GLY A 287 3.68 -9.12 14.71
C GLY A 287 3.28 -10.36 15.48
N LEU A 288 4.27 -11.10 15.99
CA LEU A 288 4.08 -12.37 16.67
C LEU A 288 4.02 -12.18 18.20
N ASP A 289 3.42 -13.10 18.91
CA ASP A 289 3.29 -13.11 20.37
C ASP A 289 4.65 -13.23 21.10
N ASP A 290 5.66 -13.79 20.43
CA ASP A 290 7.05 -13.83 20.90
C ASP A 290 7.82 -12.51 20.69
N ARG A 291 7.12 -11.42 20.33
CA ARG A 291 7.62 -10.07 20.02
C ARG A 291 8.49 -9.98 18.75
N ARG A 292 8.62 -11.03 17.99
CA ARG A 292 9.28 -11.01 16.68
C ARG A 292 8.35 -10.49 15.60
N ARG A 293 8.94 -10.14 14.46
CA ARG A 293 8.21 -9.73 13.26
C ARG A 293 8.55 -10.69 12.12
N ASP A 294 7.55 -11.07 11.37
CA ASP A 294 7.69 -11.79 10.11
C ASP A 294 7.33 -10.81 8.99
N GLU A 295 8.32 -10.45 8.18
CA GLU A 295 8.18 -9.46 7.12
C GLU A 295 8.26 -10.16 5.77
N ARG A 296 7.30 -9.87 4.91
CA ARG A 296 7.18 -10.46 3.58
C ARG A 296 6.93 -9.38 2.54
N LEU A 297 7.54 -9.56 1.38
CA LEU A 297 7.30 -8.73 0.21
C LEU A 297 6.79 -9.60 -0.94
N LEU A 298 5.57 -9.35 -1.36
CA LEU A 298 4.94 -9.99 -2.51
C LEU A 298 5.04 -9.05 -3.71
N ALA A 299 5.75 -9.46 -4.75
CA ALA A 299 5.75 -8.77 -6.04
C ALA A 299 4.68 -9.38 -6.94
N LEU A 300 3.83 -8.54 -7.51
CA LEU A 300 2.78 -8.96 -8.44
C LEU A 300 3.28 -8.82 -9.88
N ALA A 301 2.89 -9.74 -10.76
CA ALA A 301 3.32 -9.73 -12.16
C ALA A 301 2.85 -8.48 -12.92
N ALA A 302 1.73 -7.90 -12.51
CA ALA A 302 1.22 -6.62 -12.98
C ALA A 302 0.48 -5.91 -11.86
N PRO A 303 0.41 -4.55 -11.90
CA PRO A 303 -0.40 -3.78 -10.96
C PRO A 303 -1.87 -4.22 -11.05
N THR A 304 -2.45 -4.67 -9.94
CA THR A 304 -3.83 -5.16 -9.89
C THR A 304 -4.62 -4.57 -8.74
N ARG A 305 -5.96 -4.59 -8.86
CA ARG A 305 -6.93 -4.27 -7.79
C ARG A 305 -7.80 -5.47 -7.44
N ASP A 306 -7.48 -6.65 -7.98
CA ASP A 306 -8.22 -7.86 -7.67
C ASP A 306 -7.77 -8.47 -6.33
N VAL A 307 -8.64 -8.35 -5.33
CA VAL A 307 -8.44 -8.90 -3.99
C VAL A 307 -8.19 -10.41 -4.03
N ARG A 308 -8.90 -11.15 -4.90
CA ARG A 308 -8.80 -12.61 -4.96
C ARG A 308 -7.43 -13.06 -5.43
N THR A 309 -6.90 -12.41 -6.45
CA THR A 309 -5.55 -12.71 -6.96
C THR A 309 -4.50 -12.47 -5.87
N ILE A 310 -4.53 -11.30 -5.21
CA ILE A 310 -3.56 -10.98 -4.16
C ILE A 310 -3.69 -11.95 -2.98
N LEU A 311 -4.92 -12.24 -2.54
CA LEU A 311 -5.17 -13.15 -1.43
C LEU A 311 -4.71 -14.59 -1.75
N THR A 312 -4.88 -15.03 -3.00
CA THR A 312 -4.38 -16.34 -3.46
C THR A 312 -2.85 -16.38 -3.41
N CYS A 313 -2.17 -15.32 -3.85
CA CYS A 313 -0.71 -15.23 -3.78
C CYS A 313 -0.21 -15.24 -2.32
N LEU A 314 -0.90 -14.49 -1.42
CA LEU A 314 -0.59 -14.49 0.01
C LEU A 314 -0.80 -15.86 0.65
N ARG A 315 -1.90 -16.56 0.31
CA ARG A 315 -2.16 -17.93 0.78
C ARG A 315 -1.01 -18.85 0.43
N VAL A 316 -0.59 -18.87 -0.83
CA VAL A 316 0.51 -19.72 -1.31
C VAL A 316 1.82 -19.40 -0.58
N ASP A 317 2.14 -18.11 -0.37
CA ASP A 317 3.34 -17.72 0.37
C ASP A 317 3.29 -18.11 1.85
N LEU A 318 2.12 -17.95 2.50
CA LEU A 318 1.92 -18.30 3.91
C LEU A 318 1.92 -19.82 4.13
N GLU A 319 1.41 -20.62 3.18
CA GLU A 319 1.46 -22.09 3.20
C GLU A 319 2.90 -22.60 3.02
N ALA A 320 3.66 -21.99 2.10
CA ALA A 320 5.06 -22.34 1.86
C ALA A 320 5.98 -21.96 3.02
N ARG A 321 5.68 -20.86 3.72
CA ARG A 321 6.47 -20.34 4.84
C ARG A 321 5.53 -19.95 5.98
N PRO A 322 5.03 -20.92 6.79
CA PRO A 322 4.13 -20.59 7.89
C PRO A 322 4.81 -19.72 8.95
N PRO A 323 4.08 -18.78 9.59
CA PRO A 323 4.58 -18.04 10.73
C PRO A 323 5.03 -18.96 11.85
N ARG A 324 6.08 -18.58 12.59
CA ARG A 324 6.69 -19.44 13.62
C ARG A 324 5.97 -19.39 14.97
N ALA A 325 5.10 -18.41 15.18
CA ALA A 325 4.36 -18.18 16.42
C ALA A 325 3.01 -17.54 16.12
N ALA A 326 2.12 -17.45 17.11
CA ALA A 326 0.80 -16.87 16.96
C ALA A 326 0.88 -15.36 16.64
N ILE A 327 -0.06 -14.88 15.84
CA ILE A 327 -0.05 -13.52 15.26
C ILE A 327 -0.95 -12.64 16.12
N GLU A 328 -0.41 -11.55 16.67
CA GLU A 328 -1.14 -10.54 17.45
C GLU A 328 -1.44 -9.27 16.65
N ARG A 329 -0.64 -8.98 15.62
CA ARG A 329 -0.76 -7.77 14.81
C ARG A 329 -0.50 -8.06 13.34
N VAL A 330 -1.28 -7.41 12.49
CA VAL A 330 -1.12 -7.51 11.04
C VAL A 330 -0.99 -6.10 10.49
N ALA A 331 0.07 -5.84 9.72
CA ALA A 331 0.25 -4.62 8.96
C ALA A 331 0.43 -4.97 7.48
N LEU A 332 -0.21 -4.20 6.63
CA LEU A 332 -0.22 -4.39 5.18
C LEU A 332 0.11 -3.05 4.51
N THR A 333 1.13 -3.05 3.67
CA THR A 333 1.58 -1.88 2.93
C THR A 333 1.46 -2.15 1.43
N ALA A 334 0.54 -1.46 0.75
CA ALA A 334 0.40 -1.56 -0.69
C ALA A 334 1.22 -0.45 -1.37
N LEU A 335 2.12 -0.86 -2.27
CA LEU A 335 2.92 0.05 -3.08
C LEU A 335 2.20 0.29 -4.39
N PRO A 336 1.81 1.55 -4.66
CA PRO A 336 1.03 1.92 -5.82
C PRO A 336 1.85 1.91 -7.11
N GLU A 337 1.21 1.49 -8.20
CA GLU A 337 1.72 1.70 -9.55
C GLU A 337 0.53 1.93 -10.50
N ARG A 338 0.73 2.75 -11.53
CA ARG A 338 -0.33 3.00 -12.50
C ARG A 338 -0.68 1.72 -13.24
N VAL A 339 -1.96 1.37 -13.22
CA VAL A 339 -2.48 0.30 -14.07
C VAL A 339 -2.41 0.78 -15.51
N ARG A 340 -1.45 0.29 -16.27
CA ARG A 340 -1.39 0.54 -17.70
C ARG A 340 -2.44 -0.35 -18.36
N ALA A 341 -3.48 0.24 -18.91
CA ALA A 341 -4.34 -0.46 -19.84
C ALA A 341 -3.47 -0.80 -21.07
N ALA A 342 -3.05 -2.04 -21.19
CA ALA A 342 -2.39 -2.50 -22.39
C ALA A 342 -3.47 -2.55 -23.49
N GLN A 343 -3.43 -1.62 -24.42
CA GLN A 343 -4.20 -1.73 -25.65
C GLN A 343 -3.54 -2.87 -26.44
N LEU A 344 -4.16 -4.03 -26.40
CA LEU A 344 -3.73 -5.16 -27.23
C LEU A 344 -3.86 -4.75 -28.70
N GLY A 345 -2.81 -4.95 -29.48
CA GLY A 345 -2.89 -4.77 -30.92
C GLY A 345 -3.96 -5.71 -31.50
N LEU A 346 -4.78 -5.18 -32.42
CA LEU A 346 -5.92 -5.92 -33.00
C LEU A 346 -5.50 -7.27 -33.62
N PHE A 347 -4.24 -7.40 -33.99
CA PHE A 347 -3.66 -8.57 -34.67
C PHE A 347 -2.65 -9.35 -33.80
N GLN A 348 -2.49 -8.98 -32.54
CA GLN A 348 -1.62 -9.72 -31.64
C GLN A 348 -2.44 -10.71 -30.82
N PRO A 349 -1.99 -11.98 -30.69
CA PRO A 349 -2.68 -12.93 -29.82
C PRO A 349 -2.69 -12.39 -28.39
N PRO A 350 -3.83 -12.54 -27.66
CA PRO A 350 -3.91 -12.09 -26.29
C PRO A 350 -2.86 -12.81 -25.44
N GLY A 351 -2.01 -12.05 -24.76
CA GLY A 351 -1.10 -12.60 -23.76
C GLY A 351 -1.86 -13.24 -22.59
N PRO A 352 -1.17 -13.96 -21.71
CA PRO A 352 -1.80 -14.55 -20.54
C PRO A 352 -2.43 -13.47 -19.66
N ALA A 353 -3.63 -13.72 -19.13
CA ALA A 353 -4.29 -12.80 -18.20
C ALA A 353 -3.37 -12.53 -16.99
N PRO A 354 -3.11 -11.25 -16.66
CA PRO A 354 -2.15 -10.87 -15.61
C PRO A 354 -2.42 -11.55 -14.27
N GLU A 355 -3.69 -11.73 -13.90
CA GLU A 355 -4.11 -12.35 -12.65
C GLU A 355 -3.77 -13.85 -12.60
N ARG A 356 -3.98 -14.57 -13.73
CA ARG A 356 -3.61 -15.98 -13.84
C ARG A 356 -2.10 -16.16 -13.81
N LEU A 357 -1.39 -15.26 -14.48
CA LEU A 357 0.07 -15.28 -14.50
C LEU A 357 0.64 -15.02 -13.11
N ALA A 358 0.13 -14.01 -12.37
CA ALA A 358 0.54 -13.71 -11.01
C ALA A 358 0.36 -14.93 -10.09
N THR A 359 -0.78 -15.59 -10.14
CA THR A 359 -1.06 -16.80 -9.36
C THR A 359 -0.12 -17.95 -9.73
N THR A 360 0.17 -18.15 -11.03
CA THR A 360 1.08 -19.20 -11.50
C THR A 360 2.51 -18.93 -11.02
N LEU A 361 2.99 -17.70 -11.16
CA LEU A 361 4.32 -17.30 -10.69
C LEU A 361 4.47 -17.47 -9.17
N ALA A 362 3.44 -17.08 -8.38
CA ALA A 362 3.45 -17.29 -6.94
C ALA A 362 3.56 -18.78 -6.56
N ARG A 363 2.83 -19.66 -7.25
CA ARG A 363 2.94 -21.12 -7.05
C ARG A 363 4.32 -21.65 -7.43
N LEU A 364 4.87 -21.22 -8.55
CA LEU A 364 6.22 -21.61 -8.96
C LEU A 364 7.27 -21.11 -7.98
N ALA A 365 7.17 -19.87 -7.51
CA ALA A 365 8.07 -19.31 -6.51
C ALA A 365 8.00 -20.06 -5.17
N ALA A 366 6.80 -20.51 -4.75
CA ALA A 366 6.64 -21.32 -3.56
C ALA A 366 7.29 -22.72 -3.69
N LEU A 367 7.22 -23.33 -4.89
CA LEU A 367 7.81 -24.65 -5.15
C LEU A 367 9.32 -24.61 -5.40
N CYS A 368 9.80 -23.64 -6.17
CA CYS A 368 11.17 -23.57 -6.65
C CYS A 368 12.08 -22.62 -5.86
N GLY A 369 11.48 -21.73 -5.07
CA GLY A 369 12.14 -20.59 -4.43
C GLY A 369 12.02 -19.31 -5.28
N THR A 370 11.87 -18.17 -4.62
CA THR A 370 11.69 -16.84 -5.26
C THR A 370 12.87 -16.44 -6.15
N GLU A 371 14.07 -16.93 -5.83
CA GLU A 371 15.32 -16.64 -6.56
C GLU A 371 15.45 -17.38 -7.91
N ARG A 372 14.61 -18.39 -8.12
CA ARG A 372 14.64 -19.23 -9.32
C ARG A 372 13.53 -18.94 -10.31
N VAL A 373 12.58 -18.09 -9.93
CA VAL A 373 11.41 -17.75 -10.75
C VAL A 373 11.41 -16.27 -11.08
N GLY A 374 11.61 -15.95 -12.37
CA GLY A 374 11.66 -14.58 -12.82
C GLY A 374 12.05 -14.45 -14.28
N THR A 375 12.49 -13.26 -14.67
CA THR A 375 12.97 -12.95 -16.01
C THR A 375 14.50 -13.05 -16.03
N PRO A 376 15.12 -13.69 -17.04
CA PRO A 376 16.58 -13.66 -17.20
C PRO A 376 17.06 -12.21 -17.32
N ALA A 377 18.07 -11.87 -16.53
CA ALA A 377 18.70 -10.56 -16.55
C ALA A 377 20.18 -10.69 -16.91
N VAL A 378 20.66 -9.73 -17.68
CA VAL A 378 22.09 -9.64 -18.02
C VAL A 378 22.85 -9.23 -16.76
N VAL A 379 23.91 -9.96 -16.47
CA VAL A 379 24.86 -9.63 -15.39
C VAL A 379 26.12 -9.02 -15.98
N ASN A 380 26.79 -8.19 -15.21
CA ASN A 380 28.10 -7.65 -15.59
C ASN A 380 29.19 -8.72 -15.41
N SER A 381 29.17 -9.72 -16.28
CA SER A 381 30.11 -10.85 -16.28
C SER A 381 30.37 -11.35 -17.71
N HIS A 382 31.58 -11.69 -18.02
CA HIS A 382 31.97 -12.32 -19.30
C HIS A 382 31.94 -13.84 -19.25
N ARG A 383 31.54 -14.44 -18.12
CA ARG A 383 31.43 -15.89 -17.99
C ARG A 383 30.33 -16.45 -18.86
N PRO A 384 30.60 -17.44 -19.72
CA PRO A 384 29.58 -18.09 -20.52
C PRO A 384 28.48 -18.72 -19.65
N GLY A 385 27.22 -18.43 -19.99
CA GLY A 385 26.07 -19.05 -19.35
C GLY A 385 25.67 -18.49 -17.98
N VAL A 386 26.31 -17.40 -17.51
CA VAL A 386 25.87 -16.69 -16.29
C VAL A 386 24.76 -15.75 -16.61
N ALA A 387 23.63 -15.89 -15.91
CA ALA A 387 22.49 -14.99 -15.95
C ALA A 387 21.95 -14.82 -14.53
N ALA A 388 21.45 -13.63 -14.23
CA ALA A 388 20.67 -13.43 -13.02
C ALA A 388 19.18 -13.67 -13.31
N VAL A 389 18.42 -13.90 -12.26
CA VAL A 389 16.96 -13.95 -12.32
C VAL A 389 16.46 -12.67 -11.67
N ALA A 390 15.86 -11.77 -12.44
CA ALA A 390 15.16 -10.59 -11.95
C ALA A 390 13.70 -10.93 -11.68
N PRO A 391 13.02 -10.22 -10.75
CA PRO A 391 11.59 -10.38 -10.55
C PRO A 391 10.85 -10.23 -11.88
N PHE A 392 9.85 -11.09 -12.11
CA PHE A 392 9.04 -11.03 -13.32
C PHE A 392 8.18 -9.78 -13.30
N VAL A 393 8.38 -8.91 -14.27
CA VAL A 393 7.56 -7.71 -14.50
C VAL A 393 6.97 -7.82 -15.89
N LEU A 394 5.65 -7.75 -16.02
CA LEU A 394 5.01 -7.55 -17.31
C LEU A 394 5.35 -6.12 -17.77
N SER A 395 6.46 -5.99 -18.46
CA SER A 395 6.71 -4.77 -19.24
C SER A 395 5.60 -4.67 -20.27
N GLY A 396 4.70 -3.70 -20.12
CA GLY A 396 3.82 -3.31 -21.22
C GLY A 396 4.74 -2.99 -22.38
N ALA A 397 4.59 -3.75 -23.45
CA ALA A 397 5.46 -3.75 -24.60
C ALA A 397 5.86 -2.33 -25.07
N SER A 398 6.94 -1.79 -24.57
CA SER A 398 7.84 -1.09 -25.43
C SER A 398 8.82 -2.18 -25.92
N SER A 399 8.42 -2.83 -26.98
CA SER A 399 9.38 -3.38 -27.93
C SER A 399 10.14 -2.19 -28.49
N SER A 400 11.12 -1.66 -27.75
CA SER A 400 12.31 -1.26 -28.43
C SER A 400 12.79 -2.57 -29.02
N GLU A 401 12.55 -2.77 -30.31
CA GLU A 401 13.34 -3.70 -31.08
C GLU A 401 14.77 -3.52 -30.62
N PRO A 402 15.46 -4.59 -30.22
CA PRO A 402 16.89 -4.50 -29.97
C PRO A 402 17.47 -3.83 -31.21
N PRO A 403 18.36 -2.81 -31.07
CA PRO A 403 18.91 -2.07 -32.20
C PRO A 403 19.34 -3.09 -33.23
N GLY A 404 18.78 -3.00 -34.42
CA GLY A 404 18.73 -3.99 -35.47
C GLY A 404 20.00 -4.84 -35.47
N GLN A 405 19.86 -6.09 -35.11
CA GLN A 405 20.92 -7.04 -35.32
C GLN A 405 21.17 -6.99 -36.85
N PRO A 406 22.41 -6.74 -37.29
CA PRO A 406 22.70 -6.77 -38.72
C PRO A 406 22.16 -8.09 -39.26
N ALA A 407 21.39 -8.02 -40.33
CA ALA A 407 20.82 -9.19 -41.00
C ALA A 407 21.93 -10.20 -41.22
N LEU A 408 21.94 -11.22 -40.35
CA LEU A 408 22.98 -12.25 -40.35
C LEU A 408 22.74 -13.09 -41.61
N GLN A 409 23.71 -13.06 -42.51
CA GLN A 409 23.72 -13.83 -43.76
C GLN A 409 23.33 -15.29 -43.48
N SER A 410 22.46 -15.84 -44.30
CA SER A 410 21.93 -17.20 -44.27
C SER A 410 23.04 -18.23 -44.44
N GLY A 411 23.84 -18.50 -43.39
CA GLY A 411 24.72 -19.64 -43.30
C GLY A 411 24.14 -20.63 -42.29
N CYS A 412 24.22 -21.90 -42.56
CA CYS A 412 23.96 -22.96 -41.57
C CYS A 412 24.74 -22.66 -40.28
N ARG A 413 24.04 -22.36 -39.20
CA ARG A 413 24.67 -22.16 -37.88
C ARG A 413 24.52 -23.42 -37.08
N LEU A 414 25.64 -23.98 -36.66
CA LEU A 414 25.65 -25.02 -35.64
C LEU A 414 25.15 -24.42 -34.34
N VAL A 415 24.14 -25.01 -33.78
CA VAL A 415 23.52 -24.59 -32.49
C VAL A 415 24.18 -25.39 -31.39
N VAL A 416 24.72 -24.69 -30.37
CA VAL A 416 25.30 -25.35 -29.19
C VAL A 416 24.23 -25.52 -28.12
N ARG A 417 23.92 -26.76 -27.79
CA ARG A 417 23.15 -27.12 -26.62
C ARG A 417 24.07 -27.17 -25.39
N ALA A 418 23.93 -26.17 -24.49
CA ALA A 418 24.72 -26.09 -23.28
C ALA A 418 24.43 -27.21 -22.29
N LEU A 419 25.44 -27.87 -21.77
CA LEU A 419 25.36 -28.84 -20.68
C LEU A 419 25.54 -28.11 -19.34
N ARG A 420 24.55 -28.22 -18.47
CA ARG A 420 24.53 -27.58 -17.13
C ARG A 420 24.21 -28.61 -16.05
N PRO A 421 25.14 -28.90 -15.13
CA PRO A 421 26.52 -28.44 -15.05
C PRO A 421 27.39 -29.03 -16.17
N PRO A 422 28.55 -28.39 -16.50
CA PRO A 422 29.53 -28.97 -17.39
C PRO A 422 29.99 -30.35 -16.90
N ARG A 423 30.19 -31.29 -17.80
CA ARG A 423 30.56 -32.66 -17.46
C ARG A 423 32.08 -32.80 -17.42
N PRO A 424 32.69 -33.27 -16.33
CA PRO A 424 34.10 -33.54 -16.27
C PRO A 424 34.47 -34.71 -17.20
N VAL A 425 35.55 -34.56 -17.93
CA VAL A 425 36.08 -35.56 -18.87
C VAL A 425 37.59 -35.65 -18.75
N GLU A 426 38.14 -36.81 -19.16
CA GLU A 426 39.56 -37.03 -19.35
C GLU A 426 39.87 -36.85 -20.84
N VAL A 427 40.88 -36.04 -21.16
CA VAL A 427 41.33 -35.84 -22.54
C VAL A 427 42.80 -36.23 -22.62
N PHE A 428 43.09 -37.19 -23.47
CA PHE A 428 44.41 -37.59 -23.78
C PHE A 428 44.89 -36.77 -24.98
N CYS A 429 46.09 -36.19 -24.84
CA CYS A 429 46.67 -35.32 -25.86
C CYS A 429 47.93 -35.94 -26.44
N ASP A 430 48.11 -35.86 -27.76
CA ASP A 430 49.39 -36.08 -28.44
C ASP A 430 49.97 -34.70 -28.79
N ARG A 431 51.16 -34.37 -28.27
CA ARG A 431 51.87 -33.09 -28.48
C ARG A 431 50.97 -31.85 -28.32
N ASP A 432 50.24 -31.80 -27.17
CA ASP A 432 49.30 -30.75 -26.81
C ASP A 432 48.00 -30.69 -27.63
N ARG A 433 47.77 -31.64 -28.54
CA ARG A 433 46.52 -31.74 -29.31
C ARG A 433 45.64 -32.87 -28.76
N PRO A 434 44.37 -32.65 -28.48
CA PRO A 434 43.42 -33.68 -28.07
C PRO A 434 43.36 -34.82 -29.10
N ASP A 435 43.56 -36.07 -28.67
CA ASP A 435 43.52 -37.29 -29.51
C ASP A 435 42.40 -38.24 -29.08
N PHE A 436 42.09 -38.31 -27.77
CA PHE A 436 41.07 -39.19 -27.27
C PHE A 436 40.35 -38.54 -26.09
N LEU A 437 38.99 -38.65 -26.04
CA LEU A 437 38.18 -38.14 -24.95
C LEU A 437 37.46 -39.32 -24.27
N ARG A 438 37.41 -39.29 -22.94
CA ARG A 438 36.70 -40.25 -22.08
C ARG A 438 35.96 -39.58 -20.97
N GLY A 439 34.66 -39.87 -20.84
CA GLY A 439 33.82 -39.34 -19.75
C GLY A 439 32.47 -40.07 -19.64
N HIS A 440 31.62 -39.65 -18.68
CA HIS A 440 30.33 -40.27 -18.45
C HIS A 440 29.41 -40.22 -19.69
N GLY A 441 29.27 -41.33 -20.38
CA GLY A 441 28.42 -41.46 -21.55
C GLY A 441 28.94 -40.75 -22.82
N LEU A 442 30.17 -40.26 -22.78
CA LEU A 442 30.89 -39.62 -23.88
C LEU A 442 32.27 -40.24 -24.00
N GLY A 443 32.69 -40.62 -25.19
CA GLY A 443 34.04 -41.14 -25.37
C GLY A 443 34.30 -41.56 -26.80
N GLY A 444 35.50 -41.30 -27.28
CA GLY A 444 35.89 -41.64 -28.62
C GLY A 444 37.22 -41.01 -29.01
N ARG A 445 37.76 -41.47 -30.13
CA ARG A 445 38.91 -40.86 -30.76
C ARG A 445 38.51 -39.54 -31.37
N VAL A 446 39.35 -38.51 -31.22
CA VAL A 446 39.13 -37.20 -31.80
C VAL A 446 39.49 -37.23 -33.28
N VAL A 447 38.51 -36.93 -34.13
CA VAL A 447 38.68 -36.92 -35.60
C VAL A 447 39.13 -35.55 -36.07
N ALA A 448 38.48 -34.50 -35.52
CA ALA A 448 38.80 -33.11 -35.84
C ALA A 448 38.84 -32.24 -34.58
N VAL A 449 39.70 -31.22 -34.57
CA VAL A 449 39.92 -30.29 -33.47
C VAL A 449 39.92 -28.88 -34.03
N ALA A 450 39.11 -28.00 -33.46
CA ALA A 450 39.20 -26.55 -33.64
C ALA A 450 39.49 -25.88 -32.28
N GLY A 451 40.28 -24.82 -32.27
CA GLY A 451 40.78 -24.14 -31.07
C GLY A 451 42.31 -24.34 -30.86
N PRO A 452 42.86 -23.99 -29.69
CA PRO A 452 42.17 -23.41 -28.52
C PRO A 452 41.77 -21.95 -28.71
N TRP A 453 40.57 -21.62 -28.20
CA TRP A 453 40.17 -20.23 -28.01
C TRP A 453 40.27 -19.89 -26.54
N ARG A 454 41.19 -18.96 -26.22
CA ARG A 454 41.45 -18.58 -24.84
C ARG A 454 40.47 -17.56 -24.36
N LEU A 455 39.77 -17.87 -23.25
CA LEU A 455 38.89 -16.99 -22.54
C LEU A 455 39.45 -16.68 -21.15
N VAL A 456 39.81 -15.41 -20.93
CA VAL A 456 40.36 -14.93 -19.66
C VAL A 456 39.49 -13.74 -19.22
N GLY A 457 39.07 -13.73 -17.96
CA GLY A 457 38.24 -12.63 -17.40
C GLY A 457 38.16 -12.71 -15.89
N GLU A 458 37.58 -11.68 -15.30
CA GLU A 458 37.32 -11.58 -13.86
C GLU A 458 38.55 -11.82 -12.99
N TRP A 459 39.76 -11.38 -13.47
CA TRP A 459 41.02 -11.51 -12.78
C TRP A 459 41.07 -10.84 -11.41
N TRP A 460 40.07 -9.93 -11.14
CA TRP A 460 39.90 -9.22 -9.87
C TRP A 460 39.00 -9.99 -8.86
N SER A 461 38.44 -11.14 -9.22
CA SER A 461 37.60 -11.97 -8.37
C SER A 461 38.38 -13.07 -7.66
N GLU A 462 37.82 -13.61 -6.57
CA GLU A 462 38.43 -14.76 -5.87
C GLU A 462 38.54 -16.02 -6.74
N ALA A 463 37.74 -16.10 -7.81
CA ALA A 463 37.72 -17.21 -8.75
C ALA A 463 37.88 -16.71 -10.20
N PRO A 464 39.08 -16.32 -10.63
CA PRO A 464 39.30 -15.81 -11.97
C PRO A 464 38.96 -16.85 -13.04
N LEU A 465 38.44 -16.36 -14.18
CA LEU A 465 38.12 -17.20 -15.32
C LEU A 465 39.36 -17.31 -16.23
N ALA A 466 39.88 -18.51 -16.43
CA ALA A 466 40.95 -18.78 -17.38
C ALA A 466 40.70 -20.17 -17.99
N ARG A 467 40.21 -20.19 -19.22
CA ARG A 467 39.84 -21.42 -19.93
C ARG A 467 40.31 -21.39 -21.37
N ASP A 468 40.77 -22.55 -21.86
CA ASP A 468 41.02 -22.78 -23.28
C ASP A 468 39.89 -23.65 -23.84
N TYR A 469 39.11 -23.11 -24.78
CA TYR A 469 37.95 -23.77 -25.40
C TYR A 469 38.40 -24.49 -26.68
N TYR A 470 37.76 -25.64 -26.92
CA TYR A 470 37.97 -26.48 -28.10
C TYR A 470 36.64 -26.99 -28.61
N ASP A 471 36.48 -27.11 -29.91
CA ASP A 471 35.43 -27.91 -30.53
C ASP A 471 36.05 -29.19 -31.02
N LEU A 472 35.53 -30.33 -30.55
CA LEU A 472 36.05 -31.67 -30.81
C LEU A 472 35.00 -32.50 -31.54
N GLU A 473 35.33 -33.00 -32.72
CA GLU A 473 34.56 -34.02 -33.42
C GLU A 473 35.11 -35.39 -32.97
N LEU A 474 34.23 -36.26 -32.49
CA LEU A 474 34.61 -37.60 -32.05
C LEU A 474 34.23 -38.65 -33.09
N SER A 475 34.82 -39.82 -32.96
CA SER A 475 34.60 -40.97 -33.86
C SER A 475 33.17 -41.52 -33.88
N ASP A 476 32.32 -41.07 -32.94
CA ASP A 476 30.84 -41.33 -32.93
C ASP A 476 30.07 -40.40 -33.84
N GLY A 477 30.72 -39.41 -34.47
CA GLY A 477 30.12 -38.38 -35.31
C GLY A 477 29.56 -37.21 -34.55
N GLY A 478 29.69 -37.19 -33.22
CA GLY A 478 29.24 -36.07 -32.36
C GLY A 478 30.26 -34.94 -32.34
N LEU A 479 29.78 -33.70 -32.36
CA LEU A 479 30.59 -32.50 -32.20
C LEU A 479 30.34 -31.87 -30.83
N TYR A 480 31.41 -31.70 -30.07
CA TYR A 480 31.37 -31.32 -28.66
C TYR A 480 32.17 -30.05 -28.40
N ARG A 481 31.62 -29.10 -27.62
CA ARG A 481 32.39 -27.98 -27.10
C ARG A 481 32.98 -28.37 -25.74
N CYS A 482 34.29 -28.32 -25.67
CA CYS A 482 35.06 -28.65 -24.48
C CYS A 482 35.89 -27.47 -24.02
N TYR A 483 36.22 -27.44 -22.74
CA TYR A 483 37.22 -26.49 -22.26
C TYR A 483 38.19 -27.14 -21.27
N ARG A 484 39.38 -26.59 -21.22
CA ARG A 484 40.43 -26.90 -20.22
C ARG A 484 40.56 -25.73 -19.27
N GLU A 485 40.42 -25.96 -17.96
CA GLU A 485 40.77 -24.96 -16.94
C GLU A 485 42.28 -24.82 -16.86
N GLN A 486 42.82 -23.62 -17.06
CA GLN A 486 44.27 -23.40 -17.08
C GLN A 486 44.91 -23.65 -15.73
N ALA A 487 44.28 -23.22 -14.62
CA ALA A 487 44.86 -23.38 -13.27
C ALA A 487 44.88 -24.83 -12.80
N ALA A 488 43.83 -25.61 -13.08
CA ALA A 488 43.70 -27.00 -12.59
C ALA A 488 44.03 -28.05 -13.66
N GLY A 489 44.15 -27.65 -14.92
CA GLY A 489 44.42 -28.57 -16.04
C GLY A 489 43.25 -29.52 -16.34
N ARG A 490 42.11 -29.36 -15.70
CA ARG A 490 40.95 -30.25 -15.83
C ARG A 490 40.16 -29.92 -17.08
N TRP A 491 39.57 -30.97 -17.69
CA TRP A 491 38.78 -30.85 -18.88
C TRP A 491 37.26 -31.05 -18.58
N PHE A 492 36.45 -30.31 -19.31
CA PHE A 492 35.02 -30.39 -19.23
C PHE A 492 34.37 -30.29 -20.60
N VAL A 493 33.24 -30.99 -20.80
CA VAL A 493 32.33 -30.77 -21.93
C VAL A 493 31.20 -29.89 -21.43
N ASP A 494 31.02 -28.72 -22.04
CA ASP A 494 29.95 -27.77 -21.68
C ASP A 494 28.93 -27.57 -22.78
N GLY A 495 29.10 -28.19 -23.95
CA GLY A 495 28.15 -28.09 -25.04
C GLY A 495 28.21 -29.26 -26.05
N VAL A 496 27.07 -29.50 -26.67
CA VAL A 496 26.94 -30.42 -27.80
C VAL A 496 26.38 -29.65 -28.97
N TYR A 497 26.90 -29.82 -30.14
CA TYR A 497 26.38 -29.22 -31.35
C TYR A 497 25.31 -30.13 -31.95
N ASP A 498 24.14 -29.58 -32.21
CA ASP A 498 23.00 -30.24 -32.86
C ASP A 498 22.93 -29.85 -34.35
#